data_726f0b73e864bc51a288e3c85bbb7152
#
_entry.id   726f0b73e864bc51a288e3c85bbb7152
#
_cell.length_a   1.000
_cell.length_b   1.000
_cell.length_c   1.000
_cell.angle_alpha   90.00
_cell.angle_beta   90.00
_cell.angle_gamma   90.00
#
_symmetry.space_group_name_H-M   'P 1'
#
loop_
_entity.id
_entity.type
_entity.pdbx_description
1 polymer ?
#
loop_
_entity_poly.entity_id
_entity_poly.type
_entity_poly.pdbx_seq_one_letter_code
_entity_poly.pdbx_strand_id
1 'polypeptide(L)'
;MQKHWLKRIGAPDLIVVALGWASEPRLVQNIPTEGYDVLVLYDYRTLEPLAAADTASYGQITLLAWSFGVWVAEQVCRDIPFRRAVALNGTPLPVDARYGIPPQAMAVTRQGIRRTGTDLFDRRAYGTYYDRLSETLHTRPLEELCDELDALSEAAAEPYRPNIEWSAAVVGGADRIFPPAHMAAYWKELAVPVPGMPHYPFGDRATMEKLLKSNEP
;
A
#
# COMPACT_ATOMS: atom_id res chain seq x y z
N MET A 1 -8.91 -8.93 -7.51
CA MET A 1 -8.73 -8.10 -6.30
C MET A 1 -9.85 -8.38 -5.32
N GLN A 2 -9.54 -8.48 -4.02
CA GLN A 2 -10.53 -8.60 -2.96
C GLN A 2 -10.82 -7.25 -2.33
N LYS A 3 -12.05 -7.10 -1.80
CA LYS A 3 -12.50 -5.92 -1.07
C LYS A 3 -13.01 -6.32 0.30
N HIS A 4 -12.63 -5.57 1.33
CA HIS A 4 -13.10 -5.81 2.70
C HIS A 4 -13.49 -4.50 3.38
N TRP A 5 -14.73 -4.43 3.86
CA TRP A 5 -15.16 -3.32 4.69
C TRP A 5 -14.66 -3.52 6.12
N LEU A 6 -13.56 -2.85 6.45
CA LEU A 6 -13.03 -2.84 7.82
C LEU A 6 -13.99 -2.15 8.78
N LYS A 7 -14.69 -1.12 8.29
CA LYS A 7 -15.73 -0.40 8.99
C LYS A 7 -16.77 0.11 7.98
N ARG A 8 -18.05 -0.12 8.26
CA ARG A 8 -19.17 0.39 7.44
C ARG A 8 -20.34 0.73 8.34
N ILE A 9 -20.43 1.99 8.75
CA ILE A 9 -21.42 2.51 9.70
C ILE A 9 -22.32 3.58 9.07
N GLY A 10 -22.16 3.85 7.76
CA GLY A 10 -22.84 4.94 7.06
C GLY A 10 -22.23 6.29 7.38
N ALA A 11 -20.91 6.36 7.58
CA ALA A 11 -20.21 7.63 7.75
C ALA A 11 -20.30 8.48 6.47
N PRO A 12 -20.23 9.82 6.56
CA PRO A 12 -20.32 10.72 5.41
C PRO A 12 -19.08 10.61 4.49
N ASP A 13 -17.93 10.18 5.02
CA ASP A 13 -16.66 10.14 4.34
C ASP A 13 -16.06 8.73 4.32
N LEU A 14 -15.24 8.45 3.32
CA LEU A 14 -14.64 7.14 3.07
C LEU A 14 -13.11 7.22 3.11
N ILE A 15 -12.49 6.24 3.75
CA ILE A 15 -11.07 5.91 3.53
C ILE A 15 -11.00 4.64 2.67
N VAL A 16 -10.33 4.73 1.53
CA VAL A 16 -9.93 3.58 0.73
C VAL A 16 -8.47 3.25 1.07
N VAL A 17 -8.20 2.03 1.47
CA VAL A 17 -6.85 1.56 1.79
C VAL A 17 -6.43 0.51 0.76
N ALA A 18 -5.49 0.83 -0.10
CA ALA A 18 -4.87 -0.13 -1.03
C ALA A 18 -3.62 -0.71 -0.37
N LEU A 19 -3.67 -1.99 0.01
CA LEU A 19 -2.58 -2.66 0.72
C LEU A 19 -1.42 -3.05 -0.20
N GLY A 20 -0.29 -3.41 0.38
CA GLY A 20 0.83 -4.02 -0.34
C GLY A 20 0.58 -5.50 -0.66
N TRP A 21 1.50 -6.09 -1.43
CA TRP A 21 1.53 -7.53 -1.69
C TRP A 21 1.51 -8.35 -0.39
N ALA A 22 0.86 -9.51 -0.43
CA ALA A 22 0.73 -10.48 0.68
C ALA A 22 0.05 -9.93 1.94
N SER A 23 -0.53 -8.74 1.86
CA SER A 23 -1.14 -8.07 3.01
C SER A 23 -2.62 -8.40 3.13
N GLU A 24 -3.14 -8.29 4.36
CA GLU A 24 -4.53 -8.57 4.69
C GLU A 24 -5.15 -7.47 5.57
N PRO A 25 -6.49 -7.31 5.59
CA PRO A 25 -7.17 -6.20 6.27
C PRO A 25 -6.82 -6.04 7.75
N ARG A 26 -6.48 -7.12 8.45
CA ARG A 26 -6.06 -7.07 9.86
C ARG A 26 -4.82 -6.23 10.13
N LEU A 27 -3.97 -6.03 9.13
CA LEU A 27 -2.77 -5.20 9.29
C LEU A 27 -3.10 -3.71 9.48
N VAL A 28 -4.31 -3.30 9.15
CA VAL A 28 -4.74 -1.90 9.24
C VAL A 28 -5.87 -1.66 10.25
N GLN A 29 -6.17 -2.61 11.12
CA GLN A 29 -7.23 -2.48 12.13
C GLN A 29 -7.02 -1.31 13.12
N ASN A 30 -5.78 -0.86 13.29
CA ASN A 30 -5.41 0.20 14.23
C ASN A 30 -5.28 1.58 13.60
N ILE A 31 -5.63 1.75 12.32
CA ILE A 31 -5.65 3.10 11.73
C ILE A 31 -6.79 3.92 12.36
N PRO A 32 -6.63 5.24 12.50
CA PRO A 32 -7.70 6.11 12.96
C PRO A 32 -8.87 6.07 11.97
N THR A 33 -10.06 5.72 12.46
CA THR A 33 -11.25 5.55 11.60
C THR A 33 -12.45 6.32 12.10
N GLU A 34 -12.24 7.23 13.07
CA GLU A 34 -13.31 8.04 13.65
C GLU A 34 -13.90 8.97 12.59
N GLY A 35 -15.20 8.81 12.32
CA GLY A 35 -15.91 9.62 11.32
C GLY A 35 -15.85 9.09 9.89
N TYR A 36 -15.20 7.94 9.64
CA TYR A 36 -15.07 7.35 8.30
C TYR A 36 -15.65 5.95 8.24
N ASP A 37 -16.19 5.60 7.07
CA ASP A 37 -16.22 4.22 6.63
C ASP A 37 -14.86 3.85 6.03
N VAL A 38 -14.46 2.57 6.08
CA VAL A 38 -13.14 2.13 5.63
C VAL A 38 -13.25 0.91 4.75
N LEU A 39 -12.81 1.04 3.50
CA LEU A 39 -12.74 -0.01 2.51
C LEU A 39 -11.28 -0.38 2.24
N VAL A 40 -10.95 -1.66 2.39
CA VAL A 40 -9.60 -2.20 2.17
C VAL A 40 -9.57 -3.01 0.89
N LEU A 41 -8.60 -2.72 0.02
CA LEU A 41 -8.29 -3.44 -1.21
C LEU A 41 -7.04 -4.30 -0.97
N TYR A 42 -7.11 -5.58 -1.33
CA TYR A 42 -6.02 -6.54 -1.13
C TYR A 42 -6.17 -7.75 -2.06
N ASP A 43 -5.21 -8.68 -2.06
CA ASP A 43 -5.20 -9.87 -2.92
C ASP A 43 -5.37 -9.52 -4.41
N TYR A 44 -4.30 -9.10 -5.01
CA TYR A 44 -4.27 -8.56 -6.37
C TYR A 44 -3.96 -9.61 -7.45
N ARG A 45 -4.37 -10.86 -7.26
CA ARG A 45 -4.28 -11.89 -8.31
C ARG A 45 -5.07 -11.52 -9.56
N THR A 46 -6.07 -10.66 -9.42
CA THR A 46 -6.78 -9.98 -10.50
C THR A 46 -6.87 -8.49 -10.21
N LEU A 47 -6.92 -7.65 -11.24
CA LEU A 47 -7.09 -6.20 -11.11
C LEU A 47 -8.41 -5.80 -11.78
N GLU A 48 -9.41 -5.52 -10.95
CA GLU A 48 -10.71 -5.03 -11.42
C GLU A 48 -10.91 -3.60 -10.95
N PRO A 49 -11.47 -2.71 -11.77
CA PRO A 49 -11.79 -1.35 -11.35
C PRO A 49 -12.65 -1.34 -10.08
N LEU A 50 -12.37 -0.43 -9.15
CA LEU A 50 -13.23 -0.20 -8.00
C LEU A 50 -14.58 0.33 -8.50
N ALA A 51 -15.66 -0.37 -8.15
CA ALA A 51 -16.98 -0.02 -8.65
C ALA A 51 -17.44 1.35 -8.12
N ALA A 52 -18.01 2.17 -8.98
CA ALA A 52 -18.57 3.47 -8.59
C ALA A 52 -19.59 3.36 -7.44
N ALA A 53 -20.34 2.25 -7.37
CA ALA A 53 -21.27 1.97 -6.27
C ALA A 53 -20.62 1.86 -4.89
N ASP A 54 -19.31 1.54 -4.82
CA ASP A 54 -18.57 1.47 -3.56
C ASP A 54 -18.20 2.87 -3.02
N THR A 55 -18.26 3.91 -3.85
CA THR A 55 -17.75 5.25 -3.54
C THR A 55 -18.76 6.38 -3.71
N ALA A 56 -19.76 6.21 -4.56
CA ALA A 56 -20.68 7.29 -4.99
C ALA A 56 -21.53 7.92 -3.87
N SER A 57 -21.71 7.25 -2.73
CA SER A 57 -22.51 7.77 -1.61
C SER A 57 -21.71 8.63 -0.62
N TYR A 58 -20.39 8.76 -0.79
CA TYR A 58 -19.53 9.47 0.15
C TYR A 58 -19.25 10.90 -0.31
N GLY A 59 -19.22 11.84 0.65
CA GLY A 59 -18.94 13.24 0.41
C GLY A 59 -17.47 13.51 0.11
N GLN A 60 -16.59 12.89 0.87
CA GLN A 60 -15.14 12.95 0.64
C GLN A 60 -14.51 11.56 0.69
N ILE A 61 -13.51 11.33 -0.17
CA ILE A 61 -12.80 10.06 -0.25
C ILE A 61 -11.32 10.33 -0.06
N THR A 62 -10.72 9.65 0.91
CA THR A 62 -9.27 9.65 1.14
C THR A 62 -8.69 8.32 0.71
N LEU A 63 -7.60 8.34 -0.04
CA LEU A 63 -6.83 7.16 -0.40
C LEU A 63 -5.57 7.06 0.47
N LEU A 64 -5.36 5.89 1.06
CA LEU A 64 -4.08 5.48 1.63
C LEU A 64 -3.59 4.27 0.83
N ALA A 65 -2.49 4.41 0.11
CA ALA A 65 -1.96 3.33 -0.71
C ALA A 65 -0.56 2.94 -0.25
N TRP A 66 -0.34 1.67 0.07
CA TRP A 66 0.92 1.18 0.63
C TRP A 66 1.64 0.24 -0.32
N SER A 67 2.97 0.47 -0.51
CA SER A 67 3.83 -0.45 -1.26
C SER A 67 3.35 -0.65 -2.71
N PHE A 68 3.15 -1.90 -3.16
CA PHE A 68 2.50 -2.21 -4.44
C PHE A 68 1.10 -1.61 -4.56
N GLY A 69 0.41 -1.39 -3.44
CA GLY A 69 -0.90 -0.73 -3.43
C GLY A 69 -0.90 0.66 -4.06
N VAL A 70 0.25 1.36 -4.09
CA VAL A 70 0.39 2.66 -4.77
C VAL A 70 0.17 2.49 -6.28
N TRP A 71 0.83 1.51 -6.89
CA TRP A 71 0.64 1.19 -8.31
C TRP A 71 -0.75 0.59 -8.57
N VAL A 72 -1.23 -0.29 -7.69
CA VAL A 72 -2.58 -0.88 -7.82
C VAL A 72 -3.65 0.20 -7.83
N ALA A 73 -3.58 1.17 -6.92
CA ALA A 73 -4.56 2.27 -6.88
C ALA A 73 -4.63 3.01 -8.21
N GLU A 74 -3.51 3.26 -8.86
CA GLU A 74 -3.44 3.85 -10.21
C GLU A 74 -4.16 2.99 -11.28
N GLN A 75 -4.24 1.69 -11.08
CA GLN A 75 -4.91 0.79 -12.03
C GLN A 75 -6.42 0.68 -11.78
N VAL A 76 -6.82 0.59 -10.51
CA VAL A 76 -8.19 0.22 -10.14
C VAL A 76 -9.07 1.37 -9.67
N CYS A 77 -8.48 2.54 -9.32
CA CYS A 77 -9.20 3.70 -8.79
C CYS A 77 -9.23 4.87 -9.78
N ARG A 78 -9.25 4.58 -11.08
CA ARG A 78 -9.05 5.58 -12.14
C ARG A 78 -10.00 6.77 -12.10
N ASP A 79 -11.25 6.58 -11.85
CA ASP A 79 -12.26 7.63 -11.98
C ASP A 79 -12.78 8.12 -10.61
N ILE A 80 -12.01 7.87 -9.55
CA ILE A 80 -12.42 8.25 -8.19
C ILE A 80 -11.83 9.62 -7.85
N PRO A 81 -12.67 10.62 -7.55
CA PRO A 81 -12.21 11.94 -7.15
C PRO A 81 -11.75 11.92 -5.69
N PHE A 82 -10.48 11.60 -5.46
CA PHE A 82 -9.93 11.66 -4.12
C PHE A 82 -9.76 13.10 -3.64
N ARG A 83 -10.34 13.43 -2.49
CA ARG A 83 -10.04 14.67 -1.76
C ARG A 83 -8.56 14.70 -1.34
N ARG A 84 -8.02 13.53 -1.00
CA ARG A 84 -6.64 13.33 -0.58
C ARG A 84 -6.16 11.94 -0.99
N ALA A 85 -4.98 11.85 -1.56
CA ALA A 85 -4.33 10.59 -1.87
C ALA A 85 -2.91 10.60 -1.27
N VAL A 86 -2.61 9.62 -0.44
CA VAL A 86 -1.32 9.49 0.24
C VAL A 86 -0.67 8.17 -0.10
N ALA A 87 0.52 8.25 -0.68
CA ALA A 87 1.37 7.08 -0.88
C ALA A 87 2.16 6.77 0.40
N LEU A 88 2.25 5.51 0.76
CA LEU A 88 2.95 5.01 1.94
C LEU A 88 4.01 4.01 1.49
N ASN A 89 5.29 4.35 1.64
CA ASN A 89 6.41 3.45 1.35
C ASN A 89 6.28 2.71 0.00
N GLY A 90 6.00 3.45 -1.06
CA GLY A 90 5.85 2.92 -2.41
C GLY A 90 5.86 4.03 -3.46
N THR A 91 5.90 3.63 -4.73
CA THR A 91 5.74 4.51 -5.88
C THR A 91 4.85 3.85 -6.93
N PRO A 92 4.30 4.62 -7.89
CA PRO A 92 3.58 4.04 -9.03
C PRO A 92 4.46 3.22 -9.99
N LEU A 93 5.77 3.19 -9.77
CA LEU A 93 6.74 2.37 -10.48
C LEU A 93 7.34 1.32 -9.51
N PRO A 94 6.56 0.29 -9.11
CA PRO A 94 6.96 -0.59 -8.01
C PRO A 94 8.20 -1.42 -8.32
N VAL A 95 8.43 -1.75 -9.59
CA VAL A 95 9.63 -2.46 -10.05
C VAL A 95 10.37 -1.57 -11.04
N ASP A 96 11.30 -0.78 -10.54
CA ASP A 96 12.07 0.20 -11.34
C ASP A 96 13.46 0.40 -10.74
N ALA A 97 14.48 0.53 -11.60
CA ALA A 97 15.87 0.65 -11.16
C ALA A 97 16.19 1.98 -10.44
N ARG A 98 15.36 3.02 -10.64
CA ARG A 98 15.59 4.37 -10.13
C ARG A 98 14.54 4.82 -9.11
N TYR A 99 13.31 4.36 -9.25
CA TYR A 99 12.16 4.89 -8.53
C TYR A 99 11.40 3.85 -7.70
N GLY A 100 11.69 2.57 -7.89
CA GLY A 100 11.02 1.45 -7.24
C GLY A 100 12.00 0.45 -6.62
N ILE A 101 11.53 -0.77 -6.46
CA ILE A 101 12.37 -1.92 -6.12
C ILE A 101 13.20 -2.27 -7.36
N PRO A 102 14.55 -2.35 -7.25
CA PRO A 102 15.38 -2.73 -8.39
C PRO A 102 14.95 -4.08 -8.98
N PRO A 103 14.83 -4.23 -10.31
CA PRO A 103 14.34 -5.45 -10.95
C PRO A 103 15.08 -6.72 -10.51
N GLN A 104 16.40 -6.63 -10.33
CA GLN A 104 17.20 -7.74 -9.83
C GLN A 104 16.84 -8.13 -8.38
N ALA A 105 16.60 -7.15 -7.52
CA ALA A 105 16.18 -7.40 -6.13
C ALA A 105 14.79 -8.05 -6.10
N MET A 106 13.87 -7.61 -6.96
CA MET A 106 12.55 -8.22 -7.12
C MET A 106 12.65 -9.68 -7.57
N ALA A 107 13.47 -9.97 -8.58
CA ALA A 107 13.67 -11.35 -9.06
C ALA A 107 14.22 -12.26 -7.96
N VAL A 108 15.22 -11.81 -7.19
CA VAL A 108 15.80 -12.56 -6.06
C VAL A 108 14.74 -12.78 -4.97
N THR A 109 13.92 -11.76 -4.68
CA THR A 109 12.85 -11.87 -3.68
C THR A 109 11.81 -12.91 -4.09
N ARG A 110 11.31 -12.85 -5.34
CA ARG A 110 10.35 -13.83 -5.87
C ARG A 110 10.88 -15.27 -5.78
N GLN A 111 12.13 -15.49 -6.19
CA GLN A 111 12.76 -16.81 -6.11
C GLN A 111 12.93 -17.27 -4.66
N GLY A 112 13.34 -16.37 -3.76
CA GLY A 112 13.52 -16.66 -2.34
C GLY A 112 12.22 -17.09 -1.68
N ILE A 113 11.14 -16.36 -1.89
CA ILE A 113 9.81 -16.64 -1.33
C ILE A 113 9.30 -18.01 -1.78
N ARG A 114 9.40 -18.35 -3.05
CA ARG A 114 9.00 -19.66 -3.56
C ARG A 114 9.77 -20.82 -2.91
N ARG A 115 11.04 -20.61 -2.59
CA ARG A 115 11.92 -21.64 -2.07
C ARG A 115 11.83 -21.80 -0.55
N THR A 116 11.70 -20.71 0.19
CA THR A 116 11.87 -20.68 1.66
C THR A 116 10.74 -19.98 2.42
N GLY A 117 9.69 -19.55 1.73
CA GLY A 117 8.58 -18.81 2.35
C GLY A 117 8.88 -17.31 2.53
N THR A 118 8.02 -16.63 3.28
CA THR A 118 7.99 -15.17 3.39
C THR A 118 8.83 -14.60 4.55
N ASP A 119 9.31 -15.43 5.49
CA ASP A 119 9.91 -14.99 6.76
C ASP A 119 10.99 -13.91 6.59
N LEU A 120 11.92 -14.11 5.64
CA LEU A 120 12.98 -13.14 5.38
C LEU A 120 12.46 -11.81 4.83
N PHE A 121 11.44 -11.87 3.97
CA PHE A 121 10.76 -10.69 3.46
C PHE A 121 10.03 -9.97 4.59
N ASP A 122 9.28 -10.71 5.41
CA ASP A 122 8.48 -10.18 6.51
C ASP A 122 9.34 -9.46 7.55
N ARG A 123 10.47 -10.04 7.96
CA ARG A 123 11.43 -9.37 8.84
C ARG A 123 11.94 -8.03 8.28
N ARG A 124 12.11 -7.93 6.98
CA ARG A 124 12.53 -6.70 6.32
C ARG A 124 11.38 -5.69 6.21
N ALA A 125 10.19 -6.15 5.87
CA ALA A 125 9.01 -5.31 5.67
C ALA A 125 8.50 -4.74 6.99
N TYR A 126 8.36 -5.59 8.01
CA TYR A 126 7.74 -5.20 9.27
C TYR A 126 8.74 -4.66 10.30
N GLY A 127 10.06 -4.93 10.14
CA GLY A 127 11.10 -4.40 11.00
C GLY A 127 10.81 -4.65 12.48
N THR A 128 10.77 -3.59 13.30
CA THR A 128 10.50 -3.69 14.75
C THR A 128 9.10 -4.20 15.10
N TYR A 129 8.18 -4.25 14.15
CA TYR A 129 6.82 -4.79 14.35
C TYR A 129 6.73 -6.29 14.07
N TYR A 130 7.77 -6.90 13.49
CA TYR A 130 7.75 -8.29 13.05
C TYR A 130 7.36 -9.25 14.17
N ASP A 131 8.05 -9.22 15.31
CA ASP A 131 7.82 -10.20 16.40
C ASP A 131 6.38 -10.16 16.92
N ARG A 132 5.76 -8.98 16.94
CA ARG A 132 4.36 -8.82 17.35
C ARG A 132 3.35 -9.32 16.33
N LEU A 133 3.69 -9.26 15.06
CA LEU A 133 2.78 -9.56 13.94
C LEU A 133 3.00 -10.95 13.34
N SER A 134 4.16 -11.57 13.55
CA SER A 134 4.63 -12.75 12.81
C SER A 134 3.64 -13.91 12.76
N GLU A 135 2.95 -14.20 13.88
CA GLU A 135 1.96 -15.29 13.95
C GLU A 135 0.66 -15.01 13.16
N THR A 136 0.47 -13.77 12.76
CA THR A 136 -0.78 -13.33 12.12
C THR A 136 -0.59 -12.67 10.77
N LEU A 137 0.62 -12.64 10.20
CA LEU A 137 0.90 -11.92 8.96
C LEU A 137 0.14 -12.48 7.77
N HIS A 138 0.07 -13.80 7.65
CA HIS A 138 -0.52 -14.45 6.49
C HIS A 138 -1.51 -15.55 6.92
N THR A 139 -2.73 -15.48 6.41
CA THR A 139 -3.72 -16.58 6.50
C THR A 139 -3.86 -17.31 5.17
N ARG A 140 -3.43 -16.67 4.08
CA ARG A 140 -3.47 -17.28 2.75
C ARG A 140 -2.31 -18.26 2.56
N PRO A 141 -2.51 -19.35 1.82
CA PRO A 141 -1.44 -20.29 1.45
C PRO A 141 -0.29 -19.58 0.71
N LEU A 142 0.95 -20.08 0.89
CA LEU A 142 2.12 -19.55 0.23
C LEU A 142 1.98 -19.50 -1.30
N GLU A 143 1.33 -20.52 -1.88
CA GLU A 143 1.07 -20.58 -3.32
C GLU A 143 0.27 -19.35 -3.80
N GLU A 144 -0.81 -18.97 -3.10
CA GLU A 144 -1.60 -17.78 -3.43
C GLU A 144 -0.82 -16.49 -3.32
N LEU A 145 0.09 -16.39 -2.33
CA LEU A 145 0.99 -15.23 -2.19
C LEU A 145 1.98 -15.15 -3.36
N CYS A 146 2.49 -16.30 -3.82
CA CYS A 146 3.35 -16.36 -4.99
C CYS A 146 2.61 -15.97 -6.27
N ASP A 147 1.38 -16.47 -6.45
CA ASP A 147 0.55 -16.14 -7.61
C ASP A 147 0.22 -14.65 -7.66
N GLU A 148 -0.07 -14.04 -6.50
CA GLU A 148 -0.30 -12.61 -6.39
C GLU A 148 0.96 -11.81 -6.78
N LEU A 149 2.14 -12.21 -6.30
CA LEU A 149 3.40 -11.53 -6.62
C LEU A 149 3.75 -11.62 -8.10
N ASP A 150 3.46 -12.74 -8.72
CA ASP A 150 3.67 -12.93 -10.16
C ASP A 150 2.72 -12.05 -10.96
N ALA A 151 1.42 -12.10 -10.67
CA ALA A 151 0.42 -11.27 -11.34
C ALA A 151 0.74 -9.77 -11.23
N LEU A 152 1.12 -9.31 -10.03
CA LEU A 152 1.55 -7.92 -9.81
C LEU A 152 2.81 -7.56 -10.60
N SER A 153 3.81 -8.46 -10.61
CA SER A 153 5.08 -8.21 -11.28
C SER A 153 4.92 -8.17 -12.80
N GLU A 154 4.09 -9.02 -13.36
CA GLU A 154 3.77 -9.07 -14.78
C GLU A 154 2.99 -7.83 -15.22
N ALA A 155 1.94 -7.49 -14.49
CA ALA A 155 1.11 -6.34 -14.81
C ALA A 155 1.87 -5.01 -14.64
N ALA A 156 2.77 -4.90 -13.66
CA ALA A 156 3.59 -3.71 -13.44
C ALA A 156 4.73 -3.53 -14.46
N ALA A 157 4.98 -4.51 -15.33
CA ALA A 157 5.91 -4.38 -16.44
C ALA A 157 5.33 -3.58 -17.61
N GLU A 158 4.01 -3.42 -17.67
CA GLU A 158 3.34 -2.60 -18.67
C GLU A 158 3.60 -1.10 -18.44
N PRO A 159 3.57 -0.27 -19.53
CA PRO A 159 3.79 1.16 -19.41
C PRO A 159 2.82 1.83 -18.41
N TYR A 160 3.38 2.49 -17.43
CA TYR A 160 2.62 3.24 -16.44
C TYR A 160 2.06 4.55 -17.01
N ARG A 161 0.82 4.85 -16.66
CA ARG A 161 0.16 6.13 -16.95
C ARG A 161 -0.40 6.71 -15.66
N PRO A 162 0.05 7.92 -15.25
CA PRO A 162 -0.49 8.59 -14.06
C PRO A 162 -1.99 8.82 -14.17
N ASN A 163 -2.67 8.67 -13.04
CA ASN A 163 -4.13 8.75 -12.99
C ASN A 163 -4.64 9.40 -11.69
N ILE A 164 -3.83 9.34 -10.62
CA ILE A 164 -4.16 9.86 -9.32
C ILE A 164 -3.32 11.11 -9.06
N GLU A 165 -3.98 12.18 -8.64
CA GLU A 165 -3.32 13.37 -8.09
C GLU A 165 -2.94 13.11 -6.64
N TRP A 166 -1.66 12.78 -6.42
CA TRP A 166 -1.14 12.48 -5.09
C TRP A 166 -0.92 13.75 -4.28
N SER A 167 -1.40 13.75 -3.03
CA SER A 167 -1.28 14.88 -2.10
C SER A 167 0.00 14.83 -1.27
N ALA A 168 0.50 13.64 -0.95
CA ALA A 168 1.73 13.43 -0.18
C ALA A 168 2.24 12.00 -0.36
N ALA A 169 3.52 11.79 -0.05
CA ALA A 169 4.13 10.47 -0.03
C ALA A 169 5.01 10.28 1.20
N VAL A 170 4.63 9.39 2.09
CA VAL A 170 5.43 9.03 3.26
C VAL A 170 6.58 8.13 2.83
N VAL A 171 7.79 8.51 3.23
CA VAL A 171 9.03 7.80 2.94
C VAL A 171 9.67 7.34 4.25
N GLY A 172 9.55 6.06 4.55
CA GLY A 172 10.14 5.44 5.73
C GLY A 172 11.66 5.35 5.61
N GLY A 173 12.38 6.00 6.53
CA GLY A 173 13.85 6.05 6.50
C GLY A 173 14.53 4.71 6.80
N ALA A 174 13.80 3.75 7.38
CA ALA A 174 14.28 2.39 7.65
C ALA A 174 13.61 1.35 6.73
N ASP A 175 12.99 1.76 5.63
CA ASP A 175 12.41 0.86 4.65
C ASP A 175 13.51 0.01 3.97
N ARG A 176 13.34 -1.31 4.05
CA ARG A 176 14.27 -2.30 3.49
C ARG A 176 13.70 -3.05 2.28
N ILE A 177 12.55 -2.61 1.78
CA ILE A 177 11.85 -3.13 0.60
C ILE A 177 11.93 -2.11 -0.53
N PHE A 178 11.33 -0.93 -0.36
CA PHE A 178 11.49 0.21 -1.28
C PHE A 178 12.65 1.08 -0.81
N PRO A 179 13.73 1.24 -1.59
CA PRO A 179 14.83 2.09 -1.20
C PRO A 179 14.36 3.53 -0.93
N PRO A 180 14.57 4.11 0.27
CA PRO A 180 14.12 5.47 0.58
C PRO A 180 14.59 6.52 -0.42
N ALA A 181 15.83 6.38 -0.92
CA ALA A 181 16.38 7.28 -1.93
C ALA A 181 15.60 7.24 -3.27
N HIS A 182 15.10 6.06 -3.67
CA HIS A 182 14.31 5.91 -4.89
C HIS A 182 12.93 6.55 -4.74
N MET A 183 12.27 6.35 -3.60
CA MET A 183 11.00 7.00 -3.30
C MET A 183 11.16 8.52 -3.25
N ALA A 184 12.16 9.02 -2.55
CA ALA A 184 12.44 10.46 -2.48
C ALA A 184 12.73 11.06 -3.87
N ALA A 185 13.47 10.35 -4.72
CA ALA A 185 13.75 10.78 -6.08
C ALA A 185 12.49 10.83 -6.98
N TYR A 186 11.52 9.93 -6.75
CA TYR A 186 10.25 9.95 -7.47
C TYR A 186 9.33 11.07 -6.98
N TRP A 187 9.09 11.13 -5.67
CA TRP A 187 8.08 12.00 -5.06
C TRP A 187 8.51 13.45 -4.92
N LYS A 188 9.82 13.74 -4.87
CA LYS A 188 10.38 15.10 -4.75
C LYS A 188 9.73 15.89 -3.59
N GLU A 189 9.03 16.97 -3.92
CA GLU A 189 8.39 17.88 -2.97
C GLU A 189 7.22 17.23 -2.21
N LEU A 190 6.62 16.18 -2.77
CA LEU A 190 5.55 15.43 -2.10
C LEU A 190 6.10 14.45 -1.04
N ALA A 191 7.42 14.21 -1.02
CA ALA A 191 8.03 13.28 -0.08
C ALA A 191 8.02 13.82 1.35
N VAL A 192 7.43 13.06 2.25
CA VAL A 192 7.41 13.30 3.71
C VAL A 192 8.28 12.23 4.37
N PRO A 193 9.55 12.53 4.69
CA PRO A 193 10.44 11.55 5.32
C PRO A 193 10.05 11.30 6.77
N VAL A 194 10.00 10.02 7.16
CA VAL A 194 9.76 9.59 8.54
C VAL A 194 10.96 8.73 9.00
N PRO A 195 11.93 9.33 9.74
CA PRO A 195 13.09 8.60 10.22
C PRO A 195 12.70 7.39 11.06
N GLY A 196 13.38 6.25 10.85
CA GLY A 196 13.14 5.02 11.62
C GLY A 196 11.90 4.22 11.24
N MET A 197 11.01 4.73 10.41
CA MET A 197 9.85 3.97 9.93
C MET A 197 10.31 2.85 9.00
N PRO A 198 9.94 1.57 9.28
CA PRO A 198 10.17 0.45 8.37
C PRO A 198 9.20 0.52 7.18
N HIS A 199 9.24 -0.49 6.32
CA HIS A 199 8.31 -0.58 5.19
C HIS A 199 6.82 -0.60 5.61
N TYR A 200 6.51 -1.24 6.74
CA TYR A 200 5.15 -1.26 7.33
C TYR A 200 4.84 0.06 8.06
N PRO A 201 3.90 0.90 7.56
CA PRO A 201 3.65 2.23 8.11
C PRO A 201 2.58 2.26 9.20
N PHE A 202 1.70 1.24 9.29
CA PHE A 202 0.50 1.28 10.14
C PHE A 202 0.76 0.96 11.62
N GLY A 203 2.01 0.73 11.98
CA GLY A 203 2.42 0.54 13.38
C GLY A 203 2.52 1.85 14.17
N ASP A 204 2.68 2.99 13.50
CA ASP A 204 2.71 4.32 14.11
C ASP A 204 1.38 5.06 13.90
N ARG A 205 0.51 4.97 14.92
CA ARG A 205 -0.80 5.61 14.91
C ARG A 205 -0.70 7.14 14.82
N ALA A 206 0.27 7.76 15.47
CA ALA A 206 0.40 9.23 15.48
C ALA A 206 0.70 9.79 14.08
N THR A 207 1.53 9.09 13.30
CA THR A 207 1.76 9.42 11.89
C THR A 207 0.48 9.28 11.07
N MET A 208 -0.26 8.18 11.24
CA MET A 208 -1.53 7.97 10.52
C MET A 208 -2.57 9.04 10.88
N GLU A 209 -2.68 9.42 12.13
CA GLU A 209 -3.58 10.50 12.55
C GLU A 209 -3.24 11.86 11.92
N LYS A 210 -1.96 12.19 11.84
CA LYS A 210 -1.53 13.41 11.15
C LYS A 210 -1.87 13.37 9.66
N LEU A 211 -1.62 12.23 9.01
CA LEU A 211 -1.91 12.06 7.59
C LEU A 211 -3.40 12.16 7.27
N LEU A 212 -4.27 11.71 8.15
CA LEU A 212 -5.72 11.80 7.97
C LEU A 212 -6.28 13.19 8.32
N LYS A 213 -5.71 13.88 9.30
CA LYS A 213 -6.23 15.18 9.82
C LYS A 213 -5.65 16.40 9.13
N SER A 214 -4.50 16.31 8.46
CA SER A 214 -3.92 17.48 7.80
C SER A 214 -4.78 17.90 6.62
N ASN A 215 -5.49 19.03 6.79
CA ASN A 215 -6.25 19.72 5.75
C ASN A 215 -5.38 20.67 4.91
N GLU A 216 -4.08 20.69 5.12
CA GLU A 216 -3.16 21.53 4.36
C GLU A 216 -2.59 20.75 3.17
N PRO A 217 -2.54 21.39 1.98
CA PRO A 217 -1.88 20.84 0.81
C PRO A 217 -0.38 20.69 1.03
#